data_053b0ce322b2e133f2d35fbd7d44b016
#
_entry.id   053b0ce322b2e133f2d35fbd7d44b016
#
_cell.length_a   1.000
_cell.length_b   1.000
_cell.length_c   1.000
_cell.angle_alpha   90.00
_cell.angle_beta   90.00
_cell.angle_gamma   90.00
#
_symmetry.space_group_name_H-M   'P 1'
#
loop_
_entity.id
_entity.type
_entity.pdbx_description
1 polymer ?
#
loop_
_entity_poly.entity_id
_entity_poly.type
_entity_poly.pdbx_seq_one_letter_code
_entity_poly.pdbx_strand_id
1 'polypeptide(L)'
;MIDDIQLSFGLPSVLRKKVTAAFDGGRLSSDSGVMLLALADRRRRVADRLAVLIADHRDPAHITHTVADVLRARMLAIGCGYPDGNDFDRLRFDPAFKLACGRLPETGADLCSQPTISRWENAPSLREIIRLTYTLVDIWCGSYAKPPRSVMLDIDDTVDVVHGKQQLAHWNAHYDERCFLPIHVYDAATGAPVVVILRPGKTPSGVEVRKLLSRLIGRIRRHWPDTCISIRGDAHYGRDEAMTWCENNGVDYIFGLPGNVVLDRRVEPVADDIRVRRALDQAEVLRGFAETRYAAKSWQQERRVVARIEASASHADDMLRRGIDIRYVVTSLQESDAEHLYETVYCARGQAENLIKQHKAQLSSDRTSCRSALANQMRLILHTGAYWLLLDLRAAIPSWNPLQHTEFATIRLRLLKIAGRIIETASRIRIALASCCPEAETFSLVALKLQPSGP
;
A
#
# COMPACT_ATOMS: atom_id res chain seq x y z
N MET A 1 49.95 2.81 7.01
CA MET A 1 49.75 4.17 7.49
C MET A 1 49.06 4.91 6.36
N ILE A 2 47.76 5.09 6.47
CA ILE A 2 47.00 5.94 5.54
C ILE A 2 47.14 7.33 6.13
N ASP A 3 47.88 8.21 5.43
CA ASP A 3 48.01 9.61 5.78
C ASP A 3 46.62 10.19 6.03
N ASP A 4 46.39 10.67 7.26
CA ASP A 4 45.23 11.47 7.63
C ASP A 4 45.25 12.77 6.81
N ILE A 5 44.62 12.73 5.63
CA ILE A 5 44.32 13.95 4.89
C ILE A 5 43.21 14.65 5.70
N GLN A 6 43.63 15.43 6.67
CA GLN A 6 42.81 16.36 7.40
C GLN A 6 42.38 17.46 6.44
N LEU A 7 41.26 17.22 5.74
CA LEU A 7 40.62 18.24 4.93
C LEU A 7 40.12 19.33 5.86
N SER A 8 40.90 20.40 5.97
CA SER A 8 40.50 21.61 6.67
C SER A 8 39.35 22.27 5.95
N PHE A 9 38.11 21.88 6.30
CA PHE A 9 36.95 22.66 5.86
C PHE A 9 37.06 24.05 6.53
N GLY A 10 36.95 25.13 5.77
CA GLY A 10 36.91 26.51 6.26
C GLY A 10 35.57 26.80 6.97
N LEU A 11 35.27 26.08 8.03
CA LEU A 11 34.04 26.24 8.80
C LEU A 11 34.17 27.49 9.72
N PRO A 12 33.07 28.28 9.83
CA PRO A 12 33.07 29.45 10.70
C PRO A 12 33.20 29.02 12.16
N SER A 13 34.00 29.81 12.91
CA SER A 13 34.13 29.62 14.35
C SER A 13 32.82 29.93 15.07
N VAL A 14 32.53 29.18 16.13
CA VAL A 14 31.36 29.44 17.00
C VAL A 14 31.87 30.07 18.28
N LEU A 15 31.52 31.32 18.53
CA LEU A 15 32.09 32.15 19.58
C LEU A 15 33.61 32.20 19.42
N ARG A 16 34.36 31.72 20.40
CA ARG A 16 35.83 31.66 20.38
C ARG A 16 36.40 30.29 20.00
N LYS A 17 35.52 29.31 19.62
CA LYS A 17 35.95 27.94 19.34
C LYS A 17 36.12 27.74 17.84
N LYS A 18 37.28 27.29 17.41
CA LYS A 18 37.55 26.86 16.04
C LYS A 18 36.74 25.57 15.77
N VAL A 19 36.04 25.50 14.63
CA VAL A 19 35.34 24.30 14.19
C VAL A 19 36.22 23.55 13.19
N THR A 20 36.40 22.26 13.44
CA THR A 20 37.10 21.34 12.52
C THR A 20 36.23 20.16 12.21
N ALA A 21 36.36 19.58 11.01
CA ALA A 21 35.70 18.39 10.60
C ALA A 21 36.65 17.43 9.87
N ALA A 22 36.49 16.13 10.13
CA ALA A 22 37.30 15.08 9.50
C ALA A 22 36.42 13.83 9.31
N PHE A 23 36.80 12.94 8.36
CA PHE A 23 36.12 11.65 8.13
C PHE A 23 36.73 10.53 8.99
N ASP A 24 36.83 10.74 10.28
CA ASP A 24 37.41 9.84 11.29
C ASP A 24 36.38 9.21 12.25
N GLY A 25 35.08 9.41 11.99
CA GLY A 25 33.98 8.93 12.82
C GLY A 25 33.80 7.40 12.85
N GLY A 26 34.53 6.64 12.04
CA GLY A 26 34.40 5.19 11.94
C GLY A 26 33.24 4.74 11.05
N ARG A 27 32.75 3.52 11.26
CA ARG A 27 31.64 2.93 10.49
C ARG A 27 30.31 3.49 10.97
N LEU A 28 29.86 4.57 10.34
CA LEU A 28 28.60 5.25 10.64
C LEU A 28 27.54 4.87 9.60
N SER A 29 26.29 4.80 10.05
CA SER A 29 25.11 4.77 9.20
C SER A 29 24.12 5.84 9.64
N SER A 30 23.45 6.47 8.70
CA SER A 30 22.31 7.36 8.97
C SER A 30 21.00 6.60 9.19
N ASP A 31 20.99 5.30 8.89
CA ASP A 31 19.83 4.45 8.82
C ASP A 31 19.86 3.30 9.84
N SER A 32 20.45 3.51 11.01
CA SER A 32 20.58 2.43 12.01
C SER A 32 19.24 1.87 12.47
N GLY A 33 18.15 2.63 12.32
CA GLY A 33 16.78 2.15 12.58
C GLY A 33 16.27 1.10 11.60
N VAL A 34 16.97 0.81 10.50
CA VAL A 34 16.66 -0.30 9.60
C VAL A 34 16.58 -1.64 10.34
N MET A 35 17.23 -1.75 11.49
CA MET A 35 17.15 -2.91 12.37
C MET A 35 15.72 -3.21 12.84
N LEU A 36 14.87 -2.19 13.01
CA LEU A 36 13.45 -2.39 13.36
C LEU A 36 12.69 -3.05 12.22
N LEU A 37 12.95 -2.64 10.97
CA LEU A 37 12.35 -3.31 9.80
C LEU A 37 12.88 -4.74 9.64
N ALA A 38 14.14 -4.98 9.95
CA ALA A 38 14.71 -6.33 9.94
C ALA A 38 14.05 -7.24 10.99
N LEU A 39 13.73 -6.73 12.17
CA LEU A 39 12.95 -7.46 13.18
C LEU A 39 11.53 -7.75 12.69
N ALA A 40 10.87 -6.78 12.04
CA ALA A 40 9.54 -6.97 11.44
C ALA A 40 9.59 -8.07 10.35
N ASP A 41 10.62 -8.07 9.47
CA ASP A 41 10.76 -9.13 8.45
C ASP A 41 11.06 -10.50 9.07
N ARG A 42 11.91 -10.59 10.10
CA ARG A 42 12.15 -11.85 10.80
C ARG A 42 10.87 -12.44 11.40
N ARG A 43 10.00 -11.59 11.96
CA ARG A 43 8.71 -12.00 12.53
C ARG A 43 7.72 -12.43 11.45
N ARG A 44 7.57 -11.65 10.37
CA ARG A 44 6.60 -11.88 9.29
C ARG A 44 7.12 -12.80 8.20
N ARG A 45 8.44 -12.87 8.03
CA ARG A 45 9.16 -13.68 7.03
C ARG A 45 8.71 -13.36 5.60
N VAL A 46 8.48 -12.08 5.28
CA VAL A 46 8.01 -11.68 3.95
C VAL A 46 9.01 -12.09 2.87
N ALA A 47 10.30 -11.75 3.06
CA ALA A 47 11.35 -12.08 2.10
C ALA A 47 11.45 -13.59 1.86
N ASP A 48 11.43 -14.40 2.91
CA ASP A 48 11.55 -15.87 2.81
C ASP A 48 10.33 -16.47 2.12
N ARG A 49 9.12 -16.02 2.46
CA ARG A 49 7.85 -16.48 1.85
C ARG A 49 7.76 -16.17 0.37
N LEU A 50 8.29 -15.03 -0.06
CA LEU A 50 8.35 -14.67 -1.48
C LEU A 50 9.46 -15.46 -2.20
N ALA A 51 10.64 -15.59 -1.59
CA ALA A 51 11.81 -16.19 -2.23
C ALA A 51 11.60 -17.65 -2.64
N VAL A 52 10.91 -18.44 -1.84
CA VAL A 52 10.63 -19.87 -2.13
C VAL A 52 9.76 -20.11 -3.37
N LEU A 53 9.14 -19.05 -3.90
CA LEU A 53 8.28 -19.12 -5.07
C LEU A 53 9.01 -18.77 -6.37
N ILE A 54 10.26 -18.31 -6.28
CA ILE A 54 11.10 -17.94 -7.41
C ILE A 54 12.15 -19.02 -7.62
N ALA A 55 12.18 -19.62 -8.79
CA ALA A 55 13.18 -20.61 -9.14
C ALA A 55 14.57 -19.96 -9.25
N ASP A 56 15.53 -20.47 -8.50
CA ASP A 56 16.93 -20.09 -8.62
C ASP A 56 17.67 -21.14 -9.43
N HIS A 57 17.99 -20.80 -10.68
CA HIS A 57 18.69 -21.69 -11.61
C HIS A 57 20.21 -21.54 -11.56
N ARG A 58 20.75 -20.73 -10.62
CA ARG A 58 22.19 -20.56 -10.44
C ARG A 58 22.82 -21.80 -9.81
N ASP A 59 24.10 -22.01 -10.08
CA ASP A 59 24.88 -23.04 -9.40
C ASP A 59 25.00 -22.71 -7.90
N PRO A 60 24.52 -23.59 -6.99
CA PRO A 60 24.58 -23.36 -5.55
C PRO A 60 25.96 -23.02 -5.01
N ALA A 61 27.02 -23.58 -5.61
CA ALA A 61 28.41 -23.35 -5.19
C ALA A 61 28.87 -21.89 -5.44
N HIS A 62 28.20 -21.16 -6.32
CA HIS A 62 28.56 -19.79 -6.72
C HIS A 62 27.55 -18.74 -6.24
N ILE A 63 26.57 -19.10 -5.39
CA ILE A 63 25.59 -18.18 -4.86
C ILE A 63 26.18 -17.39 -3.70
N THR A 64 26.52 -16.13 -3.92
CA THR A 64 26.89 -15.17 -2.86
C THR A 64 25.69 -14.56 -2.14
N HIS A 65 24.59 -14.33 -2.86
CA HIS A 65 23.35 -13.76 -2.35
C HIS A 65 22.19 -14.67 -2.74
N THR A 66 21.48 -15.18 -1.76
CA THR A 66 20.24 -15.93 -1.99
C THR A 66 19.14 -15.02 -2.53
N VAL A 67 18.10 -15.60 -3.13
CA VAL A 67 16.91 -14.81 -3.53
C VAL A 67 16.33 -14.07 -2.33
N ALA A 68 16.22 -14.74 -1.18
CA ALA A 68 15.72 -14.12 0.05
C ALA A 68 16.56 -12.92 0.50
N ASP A 69 17.90 -12.99 0.40
CA ASP A 69 18.78 -11.86 0.73
C ASP A 69 18.52 -10.67 -0.16
N VAL A 70 18.36 -10.88 -1.48
CA VAL A 70 18.10 -9.82 -2.44
C VAL A 70 16.75 -9.16 -2.19
N LEU A 71 15.68 -9.96 -1.99
CA LEU A 71 14.34 -9.43 -1.73
C LEU A 71 14.28 -8.70 -0.39
N ARG A 72 14.92 -9.25 0.66
CA ARG A 72 15.02 -8.60 1.98
C ARG A 72 15.71 -7.25 1.88
N ALA A 73 16.91 -7.22 1.31
CA ALA A 73 17.66 -5.98 1.14
C ALA A 73 16.83 -4.92 0.41
N ARG A 74 16.15 -5.32 -0.66
CA ARG A 74 15.32 -4.43 -1.46
C ARG A 74 14.12 -3.87 -0.67
N MET A 75 13.37 -4.69 0.06
CA MET A 75 12.24 -4.23 0.87
C MET A 75 12.70 -3.32 2.03
N LEU A 76 13.82 -3.65 2.69
CA LEU A 76 14.38 -2.80 3.73
C LEU A 76 14.79 -1.42 3.18
N ALA A 77 15.41 -1.39 1.99
CA ALA A 77 15.77 -0.15 1.32
C ALA A 77 14.53 0.71 1.01
N ILE A 78 13.48 0.13 0.39
CA ILE A 78 12.22 0.81 0.13
C ILE A 78 11.62 1.37 1.42
N GLY A 79 11.57 0.58 2.48
CA GLY A 79 11.08 1.01 3.80
C GLY A 79 11.86 2.20 4.37
N CYS A 80 13.17 2.26 4.17
CA CYS A 80 14.04 3.37 4.57
C CYS A 80 13.99 4.58 3.62
N GLY A 81 13.23 4.51 2.52
CA GLY A 81 13.07 5.62 1.57
C GLY A 81 14.04 5.59 0.38
N TYR A 82 14.59 4.43 0.06
CA TYR A 82 15.42 4.17 -1.11
C TYR A 82 14.66 3.30 -2.14
N PRO A 83 13.79 3.92 -2.95
CA PRO A 83 12.86 3.17 -3.81
C PRO A 83 13.53 2.59 -5.06
N ASP A 84 14.72 3.02 -5.43
CA ASP A 84 15.39 2.58 -6.63
C ASP A 84 16.45 1.50 -6.39
N GLY A 85 16.64 0.63 -7.39
CA GLY A 85 17.73 -0.35 -7.36
C GLY A 85 19.11 0.31 -7.43
N ASN A 86 19.21 1.52 -8.03
CA ASN A 86 20.46 2.28 -8.13
C ASN A 86 21.00 2.73 -6.78
N ASP A 87 20.14 2.87 -5.76
CA ASP A 87 20.57 3.21 -4.41
C ASP A 87 21.57 2.18 -3.83
N PHE A 88 21.53 0.94 -4.37
CA PHE A 88 22.42 -0.13 -3.94
C PHE A 88 23.88 0.04 -4.38
N ASP A 89 24.19 0.97 -5.27
CA ASP A 89 25.57 1.33 -5.56
C ASP A 89 26.31 1.84 -4.30
N ARG A 90 25.55 2.38 -3.34
CA ARG A 90 26.04 2.87 -2.04
C ARG A 90 25.53 2.04 -0.87
N LEU A 91 24.24 1.73 -0.79
CA LEU A 91 23.64 1.00 0.34
C LEU A 91 24.27 -0.37 0.58
N ARG A 92 24.81 -1.02 -0.47
CA ARG A 92 25.46 -2.33 -0.33
C ARG A 92 26.64 -2.32 0.65
N PHE A 93 27.26 -1.17 0.89
CA PHE A 93 28.39 -0.98 1.79
C PHE A 93 27.98 -0.47 3.17
N ASP A 94 26.73 -0.05 3.33
CA ASP A 94 26.26 0.52 4.59
C ASP A 94 26.25 -0.55 5.69
N PRO A 95 26.93 -0.29 6.85
CA PRO A 95 27.09 -1.29 7.88
C PRO A 95 25.79 -1.66 8.59
N ALA A 96 24.80 -0.76 8.69
CA ALA A 96 23.51 -1.06 9.30
C ALA A 96 22.66 -1.92 8.36
N PHE A 97 22.67 -1.64 7.06
CA PHE A 97 21.98 -2.48 6.06
C PHE A 97 22.60 -3.88 5.95
N LYS A 98 23.95 -3.99 5.98
CA LYS A 98 24.62 -5.29 6.02
C LYS A 98 24.16 -6.10 7.24
N LEU A 99 24.15 -5.48 8.41
CA LEU A 99 23.71 -6.13 9.65
C LEU A 99 22.23 -6.51 9.62
N ALA A 100 21.35 -5.64 9.12
CA ALA A 100 19.92 -5.89 8.96
C ALA A 100 19.65 -7.09 8.05
N CYS A 101 20.50 -7.31 7.04
CA CYS A 101 20.46 -8.45 6.13
C CYS A 101 21.24 -9.67 6.66
N GLY A 102 21.68 -9.67 7.93
CA GLY A 102 22.38 -10.82 8.55
C GLY A 102 23.84 -10.97 8.15
N ARG A 103 24.50 -9.91 7.68
CA ARG A 103 25.92 -9.91 7.31
C ARG A 103 26.75 -9.14 8.33
N LEU A 104 27.99 -9.59 8.52
CA LEU A 104 28.94 -8.85 9.36
C LEU A 104 29.18 -7.46 8.75
N PRO A 105 29.08 -6.39 9.54
CA PRO A 105 29.09 -5.02 9.02
C PRO A 105 30.44 -4.59 8.45
N GLU A 106 31.56 -5.09 9.02
CA GLU A 106 32.90 -4.71 8.63
C GLU A 106 33.59 -5.80 7.82
N THR A 107 33.66 -7.02 8.36
CA THR A 107 34.40 -8.14 7.76
C THR A 107 33.56 -8.97 6.79
N GLY A 108 32.23 -8.86 6.84
CA GLY A 108 31.35 -9.62 5.95
C GLY A 108 31.27 -9.09 4.53
N ALA A 109 30.83 -9.95 3.60
CA ALA A 109 30.61 -9.57 2.23
C ALA A 109 29.56 -8.44 2.12
N ASP A 110 29.71 -7.59 1.10
CA ASP A 110 28.75 -6.54 0.78
C ASP A 110 27.37 -7.12 0.40
N LEU A 111 26.35 -6.29 0.42
CA LEU A 111 25.05 -6.66 -0.13
C LEU A 111 25.11 -6.75 -1.66
N CYS A 112 24.04 -7.29 -2.26
CA CYS A 112 23.95 -7.43 -3.70
C CYS A 112 24.05 -6.09 -4.44
N SER A 113 24.65 -6.10 -5.62
CA SER A 113 24.79 -4.92 -6.47
C SER A 113 23.48 -4.57 -7.19
N GLN A 114 23.36 -3.34 -7.67
CA GLN A 114 22.23 -2.88 -8.51
C GLN A 114 21.93 -3.83 -9.68
N PRO A 115 22.91 -4.30 -10.47
CA PRO A 115 22.62 -5.25 -11.55
C PRO A 115 22.04 -6.57 -11.07
N THR A 116 22.38 -7.01 -9.86
CA THR A 116 21.82 -8.22 -9.27
C THR A 116 20.35 -8.01 -8.89
N ILE A 117 20.00 -6.85 -8.28
CA ILE A 117 18.63 -6.48 -8.02
C ILE A 117 17.80 -6.44 -9.28
N SER A 118 18.29 -5.71 -10.30
CA SER A 118 17.61 -5.61 -11.59
C SER A 118 17.36 -6.97 -12.24
N ARG A 119 18.34 -7.88 -12.18
CA ARG A 119 18.14 -9.25 -12.67
C ARG A 119 17.02 -9.96 -11.94
N TRP A 120 16.94 -9.87 -10.61
CA TRP A 120 15.90 -10.54 -9.83
C TRP A 120 14.53 -9.88 -9.95
N GLU A 121 14.45 -8.56 -10.16
CA GLU A 121 13.18 -7.91 -10.51
C GLU A 121 12.64 -8.39 -11.87
N ASN A 122 13.51 -8.77 -12.81
CA ASN A 122 13.16 -9.22 -14.16
C ASN A 122 13.11 -10.75 -14.34
N ALA A 123 13.60 -11.54 -13.38
CA ALA A 123 13.70 -12.98 -13.49
C ALA A 123 12.36 -13.72 -13.43
N PRO A 124 11.38 -13.35 -12.57
CA PRO A 124 10.21 -14.19 -12.34
C PRO A 124 9.35 -14.33 -13.60
N SER A 125 8.96 -15.57 -13.89
CA SER A 125 7.96 -15.90 -14.92
C SER A 125 6.56 -15.42 -14.54
N LEU A 126 5.64 -15.37 -15.51
CA LEU A 126 4.24 -15.02 -15.25
C LEU A 126 3.60 -15.90 -14.17
N ARG A 127 3.92 -17.20 -14.17
CA ARG A 127 3.39 -18.15 -13.16
C ARG A 127 3.88 -17.81 -11.76
N GLU A 128 5.15 -17.48 -11.63
CA GLU A 128 5.76 -17.06 -10.35
C GLU A 128 5.20 -15.72 -9.90
N ILE A 129 5.07 -14.73 -10.79
CA ILE A 129 4.46 -13.43 -10.47
C ILE A 129 3.03 -13.60 -9.93
N ILE A 130 2.22 -14.48 -10.53
CA ILE A 130 0.87 -14.76 -10.03
C ILE A 130 0.93 -15.36 -8.62
N ARG A 131 1.82 -16.33 -8.37
CA ARG A 131 1.99 -16.92 -7.04
C ARG A 131 2.45 -15.89 -6.01
N LEU A 132 3.45 -15.07 -6.35
CA LEU A 132 3.97 -14.00 -5.51
C LEU A 132 2.88 -12.99 -5.15
N THR A 133 2.09 -12.56 -6.14
CA THR A 133 0.98 -11.62 -5.94
C THR A 133 -0.03 -12.16 -4.93
N TYR A 134 -0.45 -13.42 -5.06
CA TYR A 134 -1.42 -14.00 -4.13
C TYR A 134 -0.82 -14.46 -2.79
N THR A 135 0.51 -14.54 -2.66
CA THR A 135 1.16 -14.72 -1.36
C THR A 135 1.00 -13.49 -0.47
N LEU A 136 0.80 -12.30 -1.03
CA LEU A 136 0.43 -11.12 -0.24
C LEU A 136 -0.92 -11.33 0.47
N VAL A 137 -1.89 -11.98 -0.18
CA VAL A 137 -3.16 -12.36 0.46
C VAL A 137 -2.92 -13.33 1.62
N ASP A 138 -2.01 -14.30 1.47
CA ASP A 138 -1.66 -15.22 2.56
C ASP A 138 -0.97 -14.51 3.72
N ILE A 139 -0.16 -13.49 3.43
CA ILE A 139 0.49 -12.65 4.44
C ILE A 139 -0.57 -11.87 5.21
N TRP A 140 -1.55 -11.30 4.52
CA TRP A 140 -2.67 -10.60 5.14
C TRP A 140 -3.53 -11.56 5.98
N CYS A 141 -3.96 -12.69 5.44
CA CYS A 141 -4.72 -13.68 6.21
C CYS A 141 -3.97 -14.12 7.47
N GLY A 142 -2.66 -14.35 7.36
CA GLY A 142 -1.79 -14.72 8.48
C GLY A 142 -1.51 -13.59 9.47
N SER A 143 -1.97 -12.36 9.24
CA SER A 143 -1.85 -11.26 10.20
C SER A 143 -2.94 -11.28 11.27
N TYR A 144 -4.02 -12.00 11.03
CA TYR A 144 -5.09 -12.20 11.98
C TYR A 144 -4.79 -13.39 12.92
N ALA A 145 -4.99 -13.21 14.21
CA ALA A 145 -4.81 -14.28 15.20
C ALA A 145 -5.79 -15.44 15.00
N LYS A 146 -6.97 -15.16 14.49
CA LYS A 146 -8.03 -16.12 14.12
C LYS A 146 -8.85 -15.58 12.95
N PRO A 147 -9.49 -16.46 12.14
CA PRO A 147 -10.40 -16.02 11.10
C PRO A 147 -11.45 -15.03 11.63
N PRO A 148 -11.62 -13.85 11.03
CA PRO A 148 -12.66 -12.91 11.43
C PRO A 148 -14.04 -13.40 10.99
N ARG A 149 -15.10 -12.97 11.67
CA ARG A 149 -16.48 -13.28 11.26
C ARG A 149 -16.84 -12.64 9.92
N SER A 150 -16.39 -11.43 9.72
CA SER A 150 -16.63 -10.67 8.49
C SER A 150 -15.43 -9.79 8.14
N VAL A 151 -15.24 -9.52 6.85
CA VAL A 151 -14.27 -8.55 6.34
C VAL A 151 -14.91 -7.69 5.26
N MET A 152 -14.58 -6.40 5.27
CA MET A 152 -14.86 -5.46 4.21
C MET A 152 -13.57 -5.16 3.45
N LEU A 153 -13.58 -5.39 2.14
CA LEU A 153 -12.44 -5.11 1.26
C LEU A 153 -12.73 -3.90 0.40
N ASP A 154 -11.89 -2.89 0.51
CA ASP A 154 -11.91 -1.74 -0.38
C ASP A 154 -11.09 -2.03 -1.62
N ILE A 155 -11.73 -1.95 -2.79
CA ILE A 155 -11.09 -2.10 -4.08
C ILE A 155 -11.11 -0.76 -4.82
N ASP A 156 -9.93 -0.34 -5.30
CA ASP A 156 -9.82 0.89 -6.07
C ASP A 156 -8.65 0.79 -7.06
N ASP A 157 -8.66 1.58 -8.10
CA ASP A 157 -7.54 1.72 -9.02
C ASP A 157 -6.94 3.13 -8.95
N THR A 158 -5.69 3.25 -9.38
CA THR A 158 -4.98 4.53 -9.38
C THR A 158 -4.13 4.65 -10.62
N VAL A 159 -3.91 5.90 -11.08
CA VAL A 159 -3.06 6.15 -12.23
C VAL A 159 -1.59 6.12 -11.85
N ASP A 160 -0.79 5.31 -12.54
CA ASP A 160 0.68 5.34 -12.49
C ASP A 160 1.18 5.82 -13.86
N VAL A 161 1.62 7.07 -13.91
CA VAL A 161 2.11 7.69 -15.16
C VAL A 161 3.41 7.03 -15.60
N VAL A 162 3.50 6.75 -16.89
CA VAL A 162 4.62 6.02 -17.47
C VAL A 162 5.45 6.95 -18.37
N HIS A 163 6.72 7.05 -18.06
CA HIS A 163 7.69 7.78 -18.87
C HIS A 163 8.44 6.81 -19.77
N GLY A 164 8.01 6.66 -21.03
CA GLY A 164 8.66 5.81 -22.02
C GLY A 164 7.79 4.68 -22.57
N LYS A 165 8.44 3.75 -23.30
CA LYS A 165 7.77 2.63 -23.99
C LYS A 165 7.80 1.38 -23.13
N GLN A 166 6.78 1.19 -22.30
CA GLN A 166 6.64 0.02 -21.42
C GLN A 166 5.51 -0.88 -21.89
N GLN A 167 5.66 -2.19 -21.66
CA GLN A 167 4.61 -3.16 -21.97
C GLN A 167 3.34 -2.83 -21.19
N LEU A 168 2.17 -2.93 -21.84
CA LEU A 168 0.84 -2.68 -21.27
C LEU A 168 0.58 -1.24 -20.83
N ALA A 169 1.51 -0.31 -21.00
CA ALA A 169 1.21 1.10 -20.83
C ALA A 169 0.37 1.59 -22.01
N HIS A 170 -0.83 2.06 -21.71
CA HIS A 170 -1.75 2.60 -22.70
C HIS A 170 -2.00 4.07 -22.45
N TRP A 171 -2.32 4.79 -23.52
CA TRP A 171 -2.87 6.14 -23.42
C TRP A 171 -4.25 6.06 -22.77
N ASN A 172 -4.48 6.89 -21.77
CA ASN A 172 -5.76 7.02 -21.09
C ASN A 172 -6.28 8.44 -21.28
N ALA A 173 -7.38 8.59 -22.01
CA ALA A 173 -7.94 9.90 -22.35
C ALA A 173 -8.47 10.68 -21.13
N HIS A 174 -8.83 9.99 -20.02
CA HIS A 174 -9.28 10.66 -18.81
C HIS A 174 -8.14 11.38 -18.09
N TYR A 175 -6.96 10.76 -18.07
CA TYR A 175 -5.77 11.33 -17.43
C TYR A 175 -4.88 12.10 -18.40
N ASP A 176 -5.14 12.03 -19.71
CA ASP A 176 -4.34 12.60 -20.79
C ASP A 176 -2.87 12.13 -20.77
N GLU A 177 -2.62 10.87 -20.32
CA GLU A 177 -1.30 10.34 -20.09
C GLU A 177 -1.19 8.85 -20.50
N ARG A 178 0.03 8.43 -20.85
CA ARG A 178 0.38 7.00 -20.88
C ARG A 178 0.55 6.50 -19.45
N CYS A 179 -0.20 5.48 -19.10
CA CYS A 179 -0.21 5.02 -17.70
C CYS A 179 -0.47 3.52 -17.58
N PHE A 180 -0.26 3.03 -16.38
CA PHE A 180 -0.91 1.86 -15.82
C PHE A 180 -2.07 2.29 -14.92
N LEU A 181 -3.03 1.39 -14.68
CA LEU A 181 -4.07 1.51 -13.68
C LEU A 181 -4.01 0.29 -12.75
N PRO A 182 -3.02 0.24 -11.83
CA PRO A 182 -2.97 -0.85 -10.86
C PRO A 182 -4.19 -0.83 -9.95
N ILE A 183 -4.73 -2.03 -9.69
CA ILE A 183 -5.80 -2.23 -8.72
C ILE A 183 -5.16 -2.50 -7.36
N HIS A 184 -5.62 -1.77 -6.36
CA HIS A 184 -5.30 -1.95 -4.96
C HIS A 184 -6.50 -2.53 -4.22
N VAL A 185 -6.25 -3.48 -3.33
CA VAL A 185 -7.26 -4.00 -2.41
C VAL A 185 -6.74 -3.86 -1.00
N TYR A 186 -7.53 -3.18 -0.16
CA TYR A 186 -7.22 -2.98 1.26
C TYR A 186 -8.29 -3.60 2.14
N ASP A 187 -7.88 -4.02 3.30
CA ASP A 187 -8.78 -4.37 4.40
C ASP A 187 -9.25 -3.08 5.07
N ALA A 188 -10.55 -2.80 5.01
CA ALA A 188 -11.15 -1.57 5.52
C ALA A 188 -10.98 -1.41 7.04
N ALA A 189 -10.91 -2.52 7.79
CA ALA A 189 -10.80 -2.47 9.25
C ALA A 189 -9.38 -2.14 9.73
N THR A 190 -8.35 -2.64 9.03
CA THR A 190 -6.96 -2.52 9.45
C THR A 190 -6.15 -1.55 8.60
N GLY A 191 -6.64 -1.17 7.42
CA GLY A 191 -5.90 -0.40 6.43
C GLY A 191 -4.73 -1.17 5.81
N ALA A 192 -4.70 -2.49 6.00
CA ALA A 192 -3.63 -3.34 5.48
C ALA A 192 -3.83 -3.64 3.99
N PRO A 193 -2.77 -3.62 3.15
CA PRO A 193 -2.87 -4.02 1.76
C PRO A 193 -3.08 -5.54 1.67
N VAL A 194 -4.12 -5.95 0.97
CA VAL A 194 -4.43 -7.36 0.70
C VAL A 194 -3.70 -7.81 -0.56
N VAL A 195 -3.80 -7.03 -1.62
CA VAL A 195 -3.12 -7.29 -2.90
C VAL A 195 -3.03 -6.02 -3.74
N VAL A 196 -1.95 -5.91 -4.52
CA VAL A 196 -1.78 -4.86 -5.54
C VAL A 196 -1.46 -5.52 -6.86
N ILE A 197 -2.22 -5.19 -7.91
CA ILE A 197 -2.13 -5.84 -9.23
C ILE A 197 -1.93 -4.80 -10.31
N LEU A 198 -0.79 -4.85 -10.99
CA LEU A 198 -0.51 -4.01 -12.16
C LEU A 198 -1.50 -4.33 -13.29
N ARG A 199 -2.05 -3.29 -13.89
CA ARG A 199 -2.96 -3.42 -15.02
C ARG A 199 -2.65 -2.41 -16.12
N PRO A 200 -3.06 -2.72 -17.37
CA PRO A 200 -3.02 -1.74 -18.45
C PRO A 200 -3.75 -0.44 -18.10
N GLY A 201 -3.32 0.67 -18.69
CA GLY A 201 -3.87 2.01 -18.48
C GLY A 201 -5.29 2.20 -19.04
N LYS A 202 -6.20 1.26 -18.81
CA LYS A 202 -7.61 1.32 -19.25
C LYS A 202 -8.53 0.85 -18.13
N THR A 203 -9.73 1.43 -18.05
CA THR A 203 -10.78 0.99 -17.13
C THR A 203 -11.01 -0.52 -17.23
N PRO A 204 -11.11 -1.25 -16.10
CA PRO A 204 -11.34 -2.68 -16.11
C PRO A 204 -12.72 -3.03 -16.72
N SER A 205 -12.75 -4.08 -17.53
CA SER A 205 -14.02 -4.67 -17.97
C SER A 205 -14.65 -5.50 -16.85
N GLY A 206 -15.97 -5.70 -16.89
CA GLY A 206 -16.67 -6.54 -15.89
C GLY A 206 -16.12 -7.97 -15.83
N VAL A 207 -15.69 -8.54 -16.95
CA VAL A 207 -15.04 -9.87 -17.01
C VAL A 207 -13.68 -9.86 -16.31
N GLU A 208 -12.91 -8.79 -16.44
CA GLU A 208 -11.62 -8.65 -15.73
C GLU A 208 -11.84 -8.54 -14.22
N VAL A 209 -12.79 -7.68 -13.79
CA VAL A 209 -13.16 -7.54 -12.38
C VAL A 209 -13.62 -8.87 -11.80
N ARG A 210 -14.55 -9.57 -12.48
CA ARG A 210 -15.02 -10.89 -12.08
C ARG A 210 -13.87 -11.89 -11.88
N LYS A 211 -12.94 -11.97 -12.84
CA LYS A 211 -11.76 -12.87 -12.73
C LYS A 211 -10.86 -12.52 -11.56
N LEU A 212 -10.66 -11.23 -11.31
CA LEU A 212 -9.87 -10.76 -10.17
C LEU A 212 -10.54 -11.18 -8.86
N LEU A 213 -11.84 -10.86 -8.70
CA LEU A 213 -12.60 -11.20 -7.50
C LEU A 213 -12.63 -12.71 -7.25
N SER A 214 -12.89 -13.50 -8.28
CA SER A 214 -12.91 -14.96 -8.20
C SER A 214 -11.59 -15.54 -7.65
N ARG A 215 -10.45 -15.02 -8.12
CA ARG A 215 -9.13 -15.47 -7.65
C ARG A 215 -8.84 -14.99 -6.23
N LEU A 216 -9.14 -13.72 -5.94
CA LEU A 216 -8.92 -13.12 -4.64
C LEU A 216 -9.74 -13.83 -3.56
N ILE A 217 -11.05 -13.90 -3.75
CA ILE A 217 -11.97 -14.53 -2.80
C ILE A 217 -11.68 -16.02 -2.67
N GLY A 218 -11.41 -16.71 -3.78
CA GLY A 218 -11.00 -18.13 -3.74
C GLY A 218 -9.71 -18.34 -2.94
N ARG A 219 -8.78 -17.36 -2.94
CA ARG A 219 -7.57 -17.44 -2.10
C ARG A 219 -7.89 -17.19 -0.62
N ILE A 220 -8.73 -16.20 -0.31
CA ILE A 220 -9.15 -15.89 1.07
C ILE A 220 -9.90 -17.07 1.70
N ARG A 221 -10.82 -17.70 0.96
CA ARG A 221 -11.62 -18.84 1.46
C ARG A 221 -10.82 -20.11 1.74
N ARG A 222 -9.61 -20.24 1.20
CA ARG A 222 -8.69 -21.31 1.61
C ARG A 222 -8.21 -21.16 3.06
N HIS A 223 -8.13 -19.92 3.55
CA HIS A 223 -7.74 -19.61 4.92
C HIS A 223 -8.97 -19.45 5.82
N TRP A 224 -10.03 -18.86 5.29
CA TRP A 224 -11.23 -18.45 6.02
C TRP A 224 -12.50 -18.88 5.28
N PRO A 225 -12.87 -20.17 5.33
CA PRO A 225 -14.01 -20.70 4.55
C PRO A 225 -15.35 -20.05 4.92
N ASP A 226 -15.54 -19.73 6.21
CA ASP A 226 -16.82 -19.28 6.79
C ASP A 226 -16.91 -17.77 6.98
N THR A 227 -15.87 -17.01 6.62
CA THR A 227 -15.86 -15.55 6.78
C THR A 227 -16.82 -14.90 5.78
N CYS A 228 -17.73 -14.05 6.25
CA CYS A 228 -18.53 -13.18 5.40
C CYS A 228 -17.64 -12.13 4.75
N ILE A 229 -17.69 -12.04 3.43
CA ILE A 229 -16.83 -11.12 2.67
C ILE A 229 -17.71 -10.12 1.95
N SER A 230 -17.44 -8.83 2.19
CA SER A 230 -18.07 -7.72 1.49
C SER A 230 -17.02 -6.93 0.72
N ILE A 231 -17.37 -6.44 -0.47
CA ILE A 231 -16.47 -5.65 -1.33
C ILE A 231 -17.08 -4.28 -1.54
N ARG A 232 -16.25 -3.25 -1.36
CA ARG A 232 -16.65 -1.87 -1.57
C ARG A 232 -15.73 -1.23 -2.62
N GLY A 233 -16.32 -0.57 -3.61
CA GLY A 233 -15.57 0.03 -4.72
C GLY A 233 -16.32 1.18 -5.38
N ASP A 234 -15.64 1.86 -6.29
CA ASP A 234 -16.24 2.92 -7.09
C ASP A 234 -17.10 2.38 -8.25
N ALA A 235 -17.51 3.26 -9.15
CA ALA A 235 -18.33 2.92 -10.31
C ALA A 235 -17.63 2.04 -11.37
N HIS A 236 -16.29 1.92 -11.33
CA HIS A 236 -15.57 1.02 -12.22
C HIS A 236 -15.89 -0.45 -11.94
N TYR A 237 -16.24 -0.78 -10.69
CA TYR A 237 -16.49 -2.15 -10.21
C TYR A 237 -17.96 -2.56 -10.27
N GLY A 238 -18.88 -1.60 -10.37
CA GLY A 238 -20.33 -1.83 -10.48
C GLY A 238 -20.74 -2.42 -11.83
N ARG A 239 -20.18 -3.57 -12.23
CA ARG A 239 -20.40 -4.29 -13.50
C ARG A 239 -21.23 -5.53 -13.27
N ASP A 240 -22.15 -5.83 -14.20
CA ASP A 240 -23.07 -6.96 -14.07
C ASP A 240 -22.36 -8.29 -13.85
N GLU A 241 -21.28 -8.55 -14.60
CA GLU A 241 -20.51 -9.79 -14.47
C GLU A 241 -19.85 -9.95 -13.11
N ALA A 242 -19.46 -8.84 -12.48
CA ALA A 242 -18.86 -8.83 -11.15
C ALA A 242 -19.93 -9.02 -10.07
N MET A 243 -21.01 -8.24 -10.14
CA MET A 243 -22.14 -8.30 -9.21
C MET A 243 -22.81 -9.67 -9.21
N THR A 244 -23.15 -10.19 -10.40
CA THR A 244 -23.74 -11.54 -10.55
C THR A 244 -22.81 -12.61 -9.99
N TRP A 245 -21.50 -12.49 -10.20
CA TRP A 245 -20.55 -13.42 -9.62
C TRP A 245 -20.56 -13.35 -8.10
N CYS A 246 -20.57 -12.15 -7.50
CA CYS A 246 -20.64 -11.97 -6.06
C CYS A 246 -21.88 -12.63 -5.47
N GLU A 247 -23.06 -12.35 -6.05
CA GLU A 247 -24.35 -12.91 -5.66
C GLU A 247 -24.35 -14.45 -5.67
N ASN A 248 -23.82 -15.05 -6.75
CA ASN A 248 -23.72 -16.50 -6.89
C ASN A 248 -22.69 -17.18 -5.98
N ASN A 249 -21.80 -16.38 -5.35
CA ASN A 249 -20.73 -16.91 -4.52
C ASN A 249 -20.82 -16.45 -3.05
N GLY A 250 -21.94 -15.86 -2.62
CA GLY A 250 -22.15 -15.43 -1.25
C GLY A 250 -21.12 -14.36 -0.83
N VAL A 251 -20.91 -13.37 -1.69
CA VAL A 251 -20.05 -12.21 -1.45
C VAL A 251 -20.93 -10.97 -1.54
N ASP A 252 -20.96 -10.18 -0.49
CA ASP A 252 -21.67 -8.92 -0.51
C ASP A 252 -20.87 -7.83 -1.22
N TYR A 253 -21.59 -6.83 -1.73
CA TYR A 253 -20.93 -5.69 -2.35
C TYR A 253 -21.72 -4.40 -2.17
N ILE A 254 -20.98 -3.28 -2.28
CA ILE A 254 -21.50 -1.93 -2.45
C ILE A 254 -20.60 -1.17 -3.43
N PHE A 255 -21.11 -0.82 -4.58
CA PHE A 255 -20.36 -0.14 -5.64
C PHE A 255 -21.02 1.18 -6.02
N GLY A 256 -20.21 2.17 -6.36
CA GLY A 256 -20.70 3.37 -7.02
C GLY A 256 -21.47 3.01 -8.31
N LEU A 257 -22.48 3.80 -8.63
CA LEU A 257 -23.25 3.63 -9.86
C LEU A 257 -23.40 4.98 -10.57
N PRO A 258 -23.00 5.11 -11.85
CA PRO A 258 -23.23 6.33 -12.60
C PRO A 258 -24.73 6.65 -12.71
N GLY A 259 -25.08 7.92 -12.47
CA GLY A 259 -26.43 8.40 -12.65
C GLY A 259 -26.90 8.29 -14.10
N ASN A 260 -28.19 8.17 -14.30
CA ASN A 260 -28.83 8.21 -15.61
C ASN A 260 -30.30 8.64 -15.49
N VAL A 261 -30.88 9.07 -16.60
CA VAL A 261 -32.25 9.61 -16.66
C VAL A 261 -33.31 8.68 -16.05
N VAL A 262 -33.12 7.36 -16.11
CA VAL A 262 -34.08 6.40 -15.53
C VAL A 262 -34.00 6.40 -14.00
N LEU A 263 -32.78 6.41 -13.45
CA LEU A 263 -32.56 6.52 -12.01
C LEU A 263 -33.06 7.86 -11.48
N ASP A 264 -32.69 8.95 -12.15
CA ASP A 264 -33.08 10.30 -11.75
C ASP A 264 -34.61 10.43 -11.69
N ARG A 265 -35.32 9.92 -12.70
CA ARG A 265 -36.80 9.92 -12.72
C ARG A 265 -37.42 9.10 -11.57
N ARG A 266 -36.78 7.98 -11.17
CA ARG A 266 -37.29 7.15 -10.07
C ARG A 266 -37.19 7.81 -8.70
N VAL A 267 -36.22 8.66 -8.51
CA VAL A 267 -35.97 9.39 -7.23
C VAL A 267 -36.46 10.84 -7.27
N GLU A 268 -36.94 11.32 -8.42
CA GLU A 268 -37.41 12.69 -8.62
C GLU A 268 -38.40 13.18 -7.55
N PRO A 269 -39.41 12.39 -7.11
CA PRO A 269 -40.33 12.85 -6.06
C PRO A 269 -39.65 13.16 -4.73
N VAL A 270 -38.65 12.37 -4.35
CA VAL A 270 -37.86 12.60 -3.13
C VAL A 270 -36.90 13.77 -3.32
N ALA A 271 -36.32 13.92 -4.51
CA ALA A 271 -35.45 15.04 -4.86
C ALA A 271 -36.19 16.38 -4.83
N ASP A 272 -37.43 16.40 -5.31
CA ASP A 272 -38.28 17.59 -5.26
C ASP A 272 -38.68 17.94 -3.83
N ASP A 273 -39.04 16.97 -2.98
CA ASP A 273 -39.32 17.18 -1.56
C ASP A 273 -38.11 17.83 -0.83
N ILE A 274 -36.92 17.26 -1.04
CA ILE A 274 -35.68 17.77 -0.44
C ILE A 274 -35.41 19.21 -0.90
N ARG A 275 -35.64 19.51 -2.18
CA ARG A 275 -35.47 20.87 -2.73
C ARG A 275 -36.43 21.87 -2.08
N VAL A 276 -37.70 21.48 -1.96
CA VAL A 276 -38.73 22.32 -1.35
C VAL A 276 -38.41 22.55 0.13
N ARG A 277 -38.11 21.52 0.88
CA ARG A 277 -37.74 21.59 2.30
C ARG A 277 -36.53 22.50 2.51
N ARG A 278 -35.47 22.33 1.69
CA ARG A 278 -34.27 23.19 1.76
C ARG A 278 -34.65 24.65 1.59
N ALA A 279 -35.54 24.94 0.62
CA ALA A 279 -35.97 26.32 0.35
C ALA A 279 -36.80 26.91 1.50
N LEU A 280 -37.71 26.10 2.08
CA LEU A 280 -38.55 26.53 3.23
C LEU A 280 -37.70 26.74 4.48
N ASP A 281 -36.75 25.86 4.76
CA ASP A 281 -35.88 25.92 5.93
C ASP A 281 -34.73 26.92 5.76
N GLN A 282 -34.59 27.51 4.57
CA GLN A 282 -33.49 28.42 4.20
C GLN A 282 -32.10 27.81 4.48
N ALA A 283 -32.02 26.48 4.44
CA ALA A 283 -30.80 25.75 4.71
C ALA A 283 -29.78 25.96 3.57
N GLU A 284 -28.51 26.07 3.90
CA GLU A 284 -27.44 26.12 2.91
C GLU A 284 -27.35 24.81 2.13
N VAL A 285 -27.42 23.68 2.86
CA VAL A 285 -27.40 22.32 2.31
C VAL A 285 -28.43 21.47 3.03
N LEU A 286 -29.23 20.71 2.28
CA LEU A 286 -30.08 19.66 2.82
C LEU A 286 -29.83 18.35 2.08
N ARG A 287 -29.62 17.27 2.84
CA ARG A 287 -29.45 15.92 2.31
C ARG A 287 -30.64 15.02 2.63
N GLY A 288 -30.89 14.09 1.74
CA GLY A 288 -31.83 13.01 1.96
C GLY A 288 -31.45 11.79 1.14
N PHE A 289 -32.15 10.70 1.37
CA PHE A 289 -31.85 9.40 0.76
C PHE A 289 -33.12 8.81 0.15
N ALA A 290 -32.93 8.10 -0.96
CA ALA A 290 -34.00 7.36 -1.60
C ALA A 290 -33.50 5.97 -1.97
N GLU A 291 -34.43 5.01 -1.99
CA GLU A 291 -34.16 3.66 -2.45
C GLU A 291 -34.99 3.32 -3.68
N THR A 292 -34.42 2.56 -4.57
CA THR A 292 -35.13 2.00 -5.71
C THR A 292 -34.55 0.64 -6.11
N ARG A 293 -35.27 -0.12 -6.86
CA ARG A 293 -34.72 -1.28 -7.55
C ARG A 293 -34.47 -0.91 -9.01
N TYR A 294 -33.33 -1.31 -9.55
CA TYR A 294 -32.95 -0.91 -10.90
C TYR A 294 -32.22 -2.04 -11.62
N ALA A 295 -32.49 -2.17 -12.90
CA ALA A 295 -31.72 -2.98 -13.84
C ALA A 295 -31.35 -2.14 -15.06
N ALA A 296 -30.07 -2.05 -15.38
CA ALA A 296 -29.65 -1.56 -16.68
C ALA A 296 -30.01 -2.60 -17.78
N LYS A 297 -30.06 -2.16 -19.03
CA LYS A 297 -30.39 -3.08 -20.17
C LYS A 297 -29.43 -4.27 -20.28
N SER A 298 -28.21 -4.11 -19.80
CA SER A 298 -27.16 -5.15 -19.80
C SER A 298 -27.17 -6.03 -18.54
N TRP A 299 -28.00 -5.74 -17.54
CA TRP A 299 -28.03 -6.48 -16.29
C TRP A 299 -29.01 -7.68 -16.40
N GLN A 300 -28.61 -8.76 -15.75
CA GLN A 300 -29.44 -9.99 -15.73
C GLN A 300 -30.63 -9.90 -14.76
N GLN A 301 -30.52 -9.03 -13.73
CA GLN A 301 -31.57 -8.88 -12.71
C GLN A 301 -31.60 -7.48 -12.13
N GLU A 302 -32.70 -7.15 -11.47
CA GLU A 302 -32.82 -5.91 -10.69
C GLU A 302 -32.06 -5.99 -9.37
N ARG A 303 -31.40 -4.87 -9.03
CA ARG A 303 -30.63 -4.74 -7.79
C ARG A 303 -31.09 -3.54 -6.99
N ARG A 304 -30.84 -3.58 -5.69
CA ARG A 304 -31.07 -2.45 -4.77
C ARG A 304 -30.12 -1.33 -5.13
N VAL A 305 -30.67 -0.13 -5.32
CA VAL A 305 -29.93 1.11 -5.56
C VAL A 305 -30.34 2.12 -4.51
N VAL A 306 -29.34 2.73 -3.86
CA VAL A 306 -29.53 3.83 -2.92
C VAL A 306 -29.01 5.11 -3.56
N ALA A 307 -29.81 6.16 -3.46
CA ALA A 307 -29.48 7.49 -3.91
C ALA A 307 -29.23 8.40 -2.70
N ARG A 308 -28.09 9.10 -2.70
CA ARG A 308 -27.88 10.29 -1.85
C ARG A 308 -28.28 11.51 -2.70
N ILE A 309 -29.18 12.29 -2.17
CA ILE A 309 -29.70 13.52 -2.81
C ILE A 309 -29.28 14.70 -1.95
N GLU A 310 -28.58 15.65 -2.54
CA GLU A 310 -28.11 16.85 -1.87
C GLU A 310 -28.60 18.09 -2.62
N ALA A 311 -29.41 18.89 -1.96
CA ALA A 311 -29.81 20.21 -2.44
C ALA A 311 -28.94 21.28 -1.77
N SER A 312 -28.31 22.16 -2.55
CA SER A 312 -27.49 23.23 -2.01
C SER A 312 -27.71 24.54 -2.74
N ALA A 313 -27.45 25.67 -2.04
CA ALA A 313 -27.51 26.98 -2.63
C ALA A 313 -26.45 27.20 -3.73
N SER A 314 -25.27 26.60 -3.55
CA SER A 314 -24.16 26.66 -4.52
C SER A 314 -24.45 25.94 -5.85
N HIS A 315 -25.38 24.99 -5.86
CA HIS A 315 -25.81 24.28 -7.08
C HIS A 315 -27.02 24.96 -7.74
N ALA A 316 -27.60 26.03 -7.13
CA ALA A 316 -28.78 26.69 -7.66
C ALA A 316 -28.52 27.36 -9.01
N ASP A 317 -27.28 27.79 -9.27
CA ASP A 317 -26.89 28.46 -10.52
C ASP A 317 -26.62 27.44 -11.67
N ASP A 318 -26.52 26.14 -11.37
CA ASP A 318 -26.37 25.10 -12.38
C ASP A 318 -27.74 24.73 -12.98
N MET A 319 -28.07 25.36 -14.10
CA MET A 319 -29.32 25.13 -14.83
C MET A 319 -29.53 23.66 -15.24
N LEU A 320 -28.47 22.92 -15.44
CA LEU A 320 -28.51 21.49 -15.80
C LEU A 320 -28.90 20.59 -14.61
N ARG A 321 -28.48 20.94 -13.41
CA ARG A 321 -28.70 20.16 -12.19
C ARG A 321 -29.85 20.67 -11.31
N ARG A 322 -30.45 21.79 -11.66
CA ARG A 322 -31.56 22.42 -10.91
C ARG A 322 -31.28 22.54 -9.39
N GLY A 323 -30.04 22.78 -8.99
CA GLY A 323 -29.64 22.91 -7.59
C GLY A 323 -29.55 21.60 -6.80
N ILE A 324 -29.48 20.42 -7.47
CA ILE A 324 -29.42 19.11 -6.84
C ILE A 324 -28.24 18.30 -7.36
N ASP A 325 -27.47 17.67 -6.45
CA ASP A 325 -26.48 16.60 -6.74
C ASP A 325 -27.04 15.25 -6.28
N ILE A 326 -27.15 14.29 -7.21
CA ILE A 326 -27.63 12.95 -6.90
C ILE A 326 -26.50 11.96 -7.20
N ARG A 327 -26.17 11.15 -6.23
CA ARG A 327 -25.19 10.08 -6.38
C ARG A 327 -25.78 8.74 -6.00
N TYR A 328 -25.44 7.72 -6.76
CA TYR A 328 -26.03 6.40 -6.63
C TYR A 328 -25.00 5.36 -6.22
N VAL A 329 -25.44 4.38 -5.45
CA VAL A 329 -24.71 3.14 -5.17
C VAL A 329 -25.63 1.94 -5.42
N VAL A 330 -25.05 0.85 -5.91
CA VAL A 330 -25.72 -0.44 -6.08
C VAL A 330 -25.17 -1.43 -5.08
N THR A 331 -26.04 -2.26 -4.48
CA THR A 331 -25.63 -3.14 -3.37
C THR A 331 -26.45 -4.43 -3.32
N SER A 332 -25.82 -5.48 -2.76
CA SER A 332 -26.50 -6.72 -2.33
C SER A 332 -27.01 -6.65 -0.88
N LEU A 333 -26.48 -5.71 -0.07
CA LEU A 333 -26.84 -5.56 1.36
C LEU A 333 -28.31 -5.17 1.51
N GLN A 334 -29.08 -5.91 2.33
CA GLN A 334 -30.52 -5.69 2.49
C GLN A 334 -30.90 -5.10 3.84
N GLU A 335 -30.11 -5.35 4.89
CA GLU A 335 -30.49 -5.08 6.30
C GLU A 335 -30.24 -3.65 6.78
N SER A 336 -29.46 -2.84 6.04
CA SER A 336 -29.17 -1.46 6.42
C SER A 336 -30.13 -0.48 5.80
N ASP A 337 -30.52 0.58 6.53
CA ASP A 337 -31.24 1.72 5.93
C ASP A 337 -30.37 2.48 4.93
N ALA A 338 -30.99 3.30 4.08
CA ALA A 338 -30.32 3.99 2.98
C ALA A 338 -29.24 4.97 3.45
N GLU A 339 -29.54 5.72 4.51
CA GLU A 339 -28.63 6.71 5.05
C GLU A 339 -27.37 6.06 5.63
N HIS A 340 -27.53 5.10 6.52
CA HIS A 340 -26.43 4.35 7.11
C HIS A 340 -25.58 3.67 6.04
N LEU A 341 -26.23 3.02 5.06
CA LEU A 341 -25.54 2.33 3.97
C LEU A 341 -24.70 3.28 3.13
N TYR A 342 -25.23 4.47 2.84
CA TYR A 342 -24.51 5.43 2.03
C TYR A 342 -23.43 6.18 2.84
N GLU A 343 -23.84 6.85 3.94
CA GLU A 343 -22.95 7.77 4.68
C GLU A 343 -21.91 7.00 5.52
N THR A 344 -22.31 5.89 6.13
CA THR A 344 -21.40 5.15 7.01
C THR A 344 -20.66 4.04 6.26
N VAL A 345 -21.38 3.19 5.51
CA VAL A 345 -20.75 2.02 4.88
C VAL A 345 -20.03 2.44 3.61
N TYR A 346 -20.68 3.15 2.68
CA TYR A 346 -20.06 3.48 1.39
C TYR A 346 -19.04 4.62 1.49
N CYS A 347 -19.35 5.72 2.18
CA CYS A 347 -18.44 6.87 2.25
C CYS A 347 -17.13 6.57 2.96
N ALA A 348 -17.09 5.57 3.86
CA ALA A 348 -15.85 5.11 4.48
C ALA A 348 -14.82 4.55 3.46
N ARG A 349 -15.23 4.31 2.19
CA ARG A 349 -14.31 4.00 1.06
C ARG A 349 -13.24 5.08 0.86
N GLY A 350 -13.54 6.33 1.19
CA GLY A 350 -12.56 7.42 1.06
C GLY A 350 -11.24 7.17 1.78
N GLN A 351 -11.21 6.25 2.74
CA GLN A 351 -9.96 5.84 3.39
C GLN A 351 -9.03 5.10 2.42
N ALA A 352 -9.55 4.34 1.45
CA ALA A 352 -8.73 3.63 0.47
C ALA A 352 -7.85 4.58 -0.35
N GLU A 353 -8.36 5.76 -0.71
CA GLU A 353 -7.61 6.79 -1.43
C GLU A 353 -6.38 7.26 -0.62
N ASN A 354 -6.52 7.43 0.69
CA ASN A 354 -5.41 7.78 1.57
C ASN A 354 -4.38 6.64 1.69
N LEU A 355 -4.83 5.39 1.73
CA LEU A 355 -3.95 4.21 1.77
C LEU A 355 -3.17 4.04 0.45
N ILE A 356 -3.83 4.26 -0.69
CA ILE A 356 -3.19 4.29 -2.00
C ILE A 356 -2.15 5.42 -2.07
N LYS A 357 -2.53 6.63 -1.64
CA LYS A 357 -1.61 7.78 -1.57
C LYS A 357 -0.39 7.46 -0.69
N GLN A 358 -0.61 6.80 0.45
CA GLN A 358 0.48 6.37 1.32
C GLN A 358 1.41 5.36 0.61
N HIS A 359 0.85 4.38 -0.11
CA HIS A 359 1.61 3.40 -0.88
C HIS A 359 2.40 4.07 -2.01
N LYS A 360 1.80 5.00 -2.74
CA LYS A 360 2.45 5.74 -3.85
C LYS A 360 3.43 6.78 -3.37
N ALA A 361 2.96 7.78 -2.63
CA ALA A 361 3.77 8.95 -2.29
C ALA A 361 4.87 8.64 -1.27
N GLN A 362 4.60 7.74 -0.31
CA GLN A 362 5.55 7.49 0.77
C GLN A 362 6.50 6.33 0.51
N LEU A 363 6.13 5.39 -0.37
CA LEU A 363 7.01 4.31 -0.80
C LEU A 363 7.46 4.44 -2.25
N SER A 364 6.94 5.40 -3.00
CA SER A 364 7.22 5.60 -4.44
C SER A 364 6.91 4.36 -5.28
N SER A 365 5.78 3.69 -4.99
CA SER A 365 5.40 2.46 -5.68
C SER A 365 4.95 2.67 -7.12
N ASP A 366 4.57 3.91 -7.48
CA ASP A 366 4.24 4.35 -8.83
C ASP A 366 5.45 4.48 -9.77
N ARG A 367 6.66 4.32 -9.25
CA ARG A 367 7.88 4.28 -10.08
C ARG A 367 8.01 2.96 -10.85
N THR A 368 7.07 2.71 -11.75
CA THR A 368 7.03 1.55 -12.65
C THR A 368 7.94 1.79 -13.84
N SER A 369 9.26 1.79 -13.64
CA SER A 369 10.26 2.18 -14.66
C SER A 369 10.81 1.04 -15.52
N CYS A 370 10.39 -0.22 -15.28
CA CYS A 370 10.83 -1.36 -16.04
C CYS A 370 10.10 -1.48 -17.39
N ARG A 371 10.80 -1.92 -18.43
CA ARG A 371 10.18 -2.19 -19.75
C ARG A 371 9.16 -3.33 -19.67
N SER A 372 9.48 -4.38 -18.90
CA SER A 372 8.60 -5.55 -18.70
C SER A 372 7.49 -5.26 -17.68
N ALA A 373 6.25 -5.60 -18.04
CA ALA A 373 5.12 -5.51 -17.11
C ALA A 373 5.27 -6.48 -15.92
N LEU A 374 5.90 -7.64 -16.12
CA LEU A 374 6.17 -8.59 -15.03
C LEU A 374 7.15 -8.02 -14.02
N ALA A 375 8.20 -7.33 -14.50
CA ALA A 375 9.16 -6.67 -13.62
C ALA A 375 8.52 -5.51 -12.84
N ASN A 376 7.63 -4.73 -13.44
CA ASN A 376 6.88 -3.71 -12.73
C ASN A 376 5.93 -4.31 -11.68
N GLN A 377 5.26 -5.44 -11.98
CA GLN A 377 4.48 -6.18 -10.98
C GLN A 377 5.36 -6.70 -9.84
N MET A 378 6.56 -7.22 -10.15
CA MET A 378 7.51 -7.64 -9.11
C MET A 378 7.90 -6.47 -8.20
N ARG A 379 8.16 -5.30 -8.75
CA ARG A 379 8.43 -4.08 -7.96
C ARG A 379 7.25 -3.72 -7.05
N LEU A 380 6.01 -3.73 -7.57
CA LEU A 380 4.82 -3.50 -6.75
C LEU A 380 4.70 -4.50 -5.59
N ILE A 381 5.04 -5.77 -5.80
CA ILE A 381 5.08 -6.78 -4.74
C ILE A 381 6.10 -6.42 -3.67
N LEU A 382 7.31 -5.97 -4.05
CA LEU A 382 8.35 -5.57 -3.11
C LEU A 382 7.97 -4.30 -2.33
N HIS A 383 7.34 -3.32 -2.98
CA HIS A 383 6.81 -2.12 -2.31
C HIS A 383 5.70 -2.49 -1.33
N THR A 384 4.80 -3.42 -1.69
CA THR A 384 3.76 -3.92 -0.78
C THR A 384 4.36 -4.71 0.39
N GLY A 385 5.43 -5.48 0.15
CA GLY A 385 6.20 -6.13 1.20
C GLY A 385 6.80 -5.11 2.19
N ALA A 386 7.43 -4.05 1.68
CA ALA A 386 7.95 -2.96 2.52
C ALA A 386 6.83 -2.22 3.28
N TYR A 387 5.67 -2.05 2.67
CA TYR A 387 4.47 -1.50 3.33
C TYR A 387 4.09 -2.35 4.54
N TRP A 388 4.08 -3.68 4.41
CA TRP A 388 3.82 -4.61 5.51
C TRP A 388 4.82 -4.47 6.65
N LEU A 389 6.12 -4.31 6.35
CA LEU A 389 7.14 -4.12 7.38
C LEU A 389 6.93 -2.81 8.16
N LEU A 390 6.54 -1.73 7.46
CA LEU A 390 6.21 -0.45 8.09
C LEU A 390 4.91 -0.50 8.90
N LEU A 391 3.91 -1.27 8.47
CA LEU A 391 2.71 -1.51 9.27
C LEU A 391 3.03 -2.24 10.57
N ASP A 392 3.86 -3.28 10.53
CA ASP A 392 4.28 -4.00 11.73
C ASP A 392 5.07 -3.09 12.67
N LEU A 393 5.96 -2.27 12.13
CA LEU A 393 6.69 -1.28 12.90
C LEU A 393 5.73 -0.28 13.55
N ARG A 394 4.79 0.29 12.79
CA ARG A 394 3.78 1.23 13.31
C ARG A 394 2.90 0.58 14.40
N ALA A 395 2.45 -0.64 14.20
CA ALA A 395 1.68 -1.39 15.19
C ALA A 395 2.48 -1.75 16.45
N ALA A 396 3.81 -1.76 16.36
CA ALA A 396 4.68 -1.97 17.50
C ALA A 396 4.90 -0.70 18.35
N ILE A 397 4.64 0.48 17.82
CA ILE A 397 4.71 1.74 18.57
C ILE A 397 3.66 1.71 19.69
N PRO A 398 4.00 2.10 20.92
CA PRO A 398 3.04 2.17 22.03
C PRO A 398 1.86 3.09 21.71
N SER A 399 0.65 2.70 22.14
CA SER A 399 -0.59 3.43 21.83
C SER A 399 -0.65 4.86 22.40
N TRP A 400 0.08 5.12 23.46
CA TRP A 400 0.20 6.46 24.05
C TRP A 400 1.11 7.39 23.25
N ASN A 401 1.95 6.84 22.33
CA ASN A 401 2.86 7.66 21.54
C ASN A 401 2.21 8.13 20.24
N PRO A 402 2.12 9.44 19.98
CA PRO A 402 1.49 10.01 18.79
C PRO A 402 2.03 9.47 17.46
N LEU A 403 3.29 8.99 17.43
CA LEU A 403 3.89 8.41 16.23
C LEU A 403 3.10 7.22 15.67
N GLN A 404 2.33 6.50 16.51
CA GLN A 404 1.49 5.39 16.06
C GLN A 404 0.45 5.82 15.01
N HIS A 405 0.01 7.06 15.07
CA HIS A 405 -1.01 7.62 14.16
C HIS A 405 -0.42 8.47 13.03
N THR A 406 0.92 8.51 12.91
CA THR A 406 1.56 9.30 11.87
C THR A 406 1.77 8.51 10.58
N GLU A 407 2.08 9.25 9.53
CA GLU A 407 2.42 8.69 8.22
C GLU A 407 3.79 7.99 8.24
N PHE A 408 4.01 7.06 7.30
CA PHE A 408 5.29 6.34 7.18
C PHE A 408 6.49 7.26 6.98
N ALA A 409 6.31 8.39 6.30
CA ALA A 409 7.38 9.38 6.14
C ALA A 409 7.88 9.91 7.50
N THR A 410 6.96 10.19 8.43
CA THR A 410 7.30 10.63 9.79
C THR A 410 7.95 9.50 10.61
N ILE A 411 7.39 8.28 10.54
CA ILE A 411 7.98 7.11 11.20
C ILE A 411 9.40 6.87 10.70
N ARG A 412 9.60 6.94 9.38
CA ARG A 412 10.92 6.82 8.76
C ARG A 412 11.90 7.85 9.30
N LEU A 413 11.50 9.12 9.29
CA LEU A 413 12.36 10.21 9.77
C LEU A 413 12.73 10.05 11.26
N ARG A 414 11.78 9.64 12.10
CA ARG A 414 11.92 9.62 13.55
C ARG A 414 12.52 8.31 14.08
N LEU A 415 12.24 7.16 13.46
CA LEU A 415 12.68 5.85 13.96
C LEU A 415 13.68 5.13 13.07
N LEU A 416 13.73 5.41 11.75
CA LEU A 416 14.65 4.71 10.84
C LEU A 416 15.90 5.55 10.55
N LYS A 417 15.76 6.86 10.37
CA LYS A 417 16.86 7.80 10.10
C LYS A 417 17.57 8.21 11.41
N ILE A 418 18.10 7.22 12.13
CA ILE A 418 18.87 7.44 13.36
C ILE A 418 20.33 7.14 13.08
N ALA A 419 21.17 8.12 13.32
CA ALA A 419 22.63 7.94 13.18
C ALA A 419 23.16 6.97 14.25
N GLY A 420 24.00 6.04 13.81
CA GLY A 420 24.64 5.10 14.71
C GLY A 420 26.01 4.67 14.21
N ARG A 421 26.94 4.46 15.14
CA ARG A 421 28.24 3.88 14.88
C ARG A 421 28.19 2.36 15.11
N ILE A 422 28.55 1.58 14.10
CA ILE A 422 28.58 0.13 14.20
C ILE A 422 30.01 -0.31 14.42
N ILE A 423 30.23 -1.08 15.50
CA ILE A 423 31.52 -1.56 15.95
C ILE A 423 31.48 -3.08 15.97
N GLU A 424 32.30 -3.70 15.15
CA GLU A 424 32.48 -5.14 15.08
C GLU A 424 33.76 -5.53 15.85
N THR A 425 33.67 -6.51 16.72
CA THR A 425 34.79 -7.14 17.41
C THR A 425 34.74 -8.66 17.19
N ALA A 426 35.74 -9.40 17.59
CA ALA A 426 35.80 -10.85 17.41
C ALA A 426 34.54 -11.62 17.90
N SER A 427 33.90 -11.11 18.99
CA SER A 427 32.77 -11.81 19.61
C SER A 427 31.48 -10.98 19.70
N ARG A 428 31.49 -9.71 19.29
CA ARG A 428 30.36 -8.80 19.52
C ARG A 428 30.23 -7.74 18.44
N ILE A 429 28.99 -7.45 18.09
CA ILE A 429 28.62 -6.28 17.30
C ILE A 429 27.84 -5.32 18.20
N ARG A 430 28.26 -4.06 18.23
CA ARG A 430 27.57 -3.00 18.97
C ARG A 430 27.10 -1.92 18.02
N ILE A 431 25.85 -1.52 18.14
CA ILE A 431 25.29 -0.34 17.49
C ILE A 431 25.23 0.76 18.55
N ALA A 432 26.09 1.75 18.44
CA ALA A 432 26.07 2.92 19.29
C ALA A 432 25.23 4.01 18.63
N LEU A 433 23.95 4.09 19.02
CA LEU A 433 23.01 5.07 18.51
C LEU A 433 23.27 6.46 19.09
N ALA A 434 22.78 7.50 18.41
CA ALA A 434 22.91 8.89 18.88
C ALA A 434 22.25 9.05 20.26
N SER A 435 23.00 9.41 21.27
CA SER A 435 22.52 9.57 22.66
C SER A 435 21.54 10.74 22.82
N CYS A 436 21.52 11.69 21.88
CA CYS A 436 20.59 12.81 21.84
C CYS A 436 19.29 12.48 21.05
N CYS A 437 19.07 11.21 20.66
CA CYS A 437 17.86 10.83 19.93
C CYS A 437 16.62 10.98 20.82
N PRO A 438 15.65 11.84 20.45
CA PRO A 438 14.44 12.04 21.26
C PRO A 438 13.58 10.77 21.36
N GLU A 439 13.67 9.87 20.36
CA GLU A 439 12.84 8.65 20.26
C GLU A 439 13.54 7.41 20.87
N ALA A 440 14.60 7.57 21.66
CA ALA A 440 15.38 6.46 22.18
C ALA A 440 14.54 5.44 22.99
N GLU A 441 13.61 5.92 23.81
CA GLU A 441 12.69 5.08 24.57
C GLU A 441 11.73 4.33 23.64
N THR A 442 11.06 5.07 22.73
CA THR A 442 10.13 4.50 21.75
C THR A 442 10.83 3.45 20.88
N PHE A 443 12.03 3.75 20.41
CA PHE A 443 12.83 2.80 19.63
C PHE A 443 13.09 1.50 20.41
N SER A 444 13.44 1.60 21.67
CA SER A 444 13.72 0.43 22.53
C SER A 444 12.46 -0.42 22.75
N LEU A 445 11.32 0.22 23.02
CA LEU A 445 10.04 -0.47 23.20
C LEU A 445 9.57 -1.17 21.91
N VAL A 446 9.70 -0.50 20.77
CA VAL A 446 9.39 -1.08 19.45
C VAL A 446 10.30 -2.26 19.16
N ALA A 447 11.60 -2.14 19.41
CA ALA A 447 12.56 -3.23 19.21
C ALA A 447 12.20 -4.45 20.05
N LEU A 448 11.85 -4.27 21.32
CA LEU A 448 11.42 -5.36 22.21
C LEU A 448 10.13 -6.03 21.71
N LYS A 449 9.13 -5.25 21.28
CA LYS A 449 7.84 -5.77 20.80
C LYS A 449 7.96 -6.51 19.48
N LEU A 450 8.92 -6.16 18.63
CA LEU A 450 9.18 -6.81 17.35
C LEU A 450 10.09 -8.05 17.47
N GLN A 451 10.74 -8.28 18.61
CA GLN A 451 11.51 -9.51 18.79
C GLN A 451 10.63 -10.72 18.54
N PRO A 452 11.12 -11.73 17.79
CA PRO A 452 10.42 -12.99 17.68
C PRO A 452 10.19 -13.55 19.11
N SER A 453 8.97 -13.99 19.40
CA SER A 453 8.72 -14.79 20.60
C SER A 453 9.73 -15.93 20.57
N GLY A 454 10.54 -16.10 21.60
CA GLY A 454 11.55 -17.14 21.66
C GLY A 454 10.97 -18.53 21.35
N PRO A 455 11.84 -19.52 21.06
CA PRO A 455 11.41 -20.86 20.71
C PRO A 455 10.51 -21.49 21.77
#